data_afbe7ba05bbceccf9a5750acbdd08336
#
_entry.id   afbe7ba05bbceccf9a5750acbdd08336
#
_cell.length_a   1.000
_cell.length_b   1.000
_cell.length_c   1.000
_cell.angle_alpha   90.00
_cell.angle_beta   90.00
_cell.angle_gamma   90.00
#
_symmetry.space_group_name_H-M   'P 1'
#
loop_
_entity.id
_entity.type
_entity.pdbx_description
1 polymer ?
#
loop_
_entity_poly.entity_id
_entity_poly.type
_entity_poly.pdbx_seq_one_letter_code
_entity_poly.pdbx_strand_id
1 'polypeptide(L)'
;MKTPPYLVAALLGTAVALSACGGASNAVPSGNAATSARHHSTAYPITHIILMVQENRTFNDLFATFPGADGTTTGLELTGKGKKAKQVPINLTEVNLADKKDLNHLYNSYKIAYDHGKMDSFNHIKFSTTGQNEGALPYQYVNPAQVQPYWTIATDYALADHLFQTQGSGSFTAHQDLIRGGTEIDSTESLIDDPTSSSAWGCTSPPGTKTSKITTSLHFEAREGPFPCTNQFPSSGSSYKTLADLFDSASVSWKYYAPPPTDFTTGALWNAFLVIYPVWSNKSEWSEHISSPPTNVLTDITNGTLPAMSWVIPDAMNSDHPGYKSDKGPSWVASVVNAVGASSYWNSTAVIVVWDDWGGFYDSVAPSPLDTQGGPGFRVGMLVASPYVPPNEISHTVYGFGSIIKFIEETWNLPSLGTTDQSSTSIVNMFNFTQKARKFKVIPSKYARSFFLHQKPSGLPVDTE
;
A
#
# COMPACT_ATOMS: atom_id res chain seq x y z
N MET A 1 39.81 25.60 57.61
CA MET A 1 39.90 25.00 58.96
C MET A 1 39.52 23.52 58.83
N LYS A 2 40.52 22.69 59.23
CA LYS A 2 40.46 21.32 59.73
C LYS A 2 39.71 20.25 58.94
N THR A 3 40.44 19.45 58.13
CA THR A 3 40.41 17.99 58.07
C THR A 3 40.91 17.38 59.41
N PRO A 4 40.97 16.05 59.63
CA PRO A 4 40.63 14.76 59.00
C PRO A 4 40.17 13.72 60.09
N PRO A 5 40.53 12.43 60.17
CA PRO A 5 40.84 11.37 59.19
C PRO A 5 40.37 9.93 59.53
N TYR A 6 40.70 8.93 58.65
CA TYR A 6 41.03 7.47 58.77
C TYR A 6 40.00 6.45 59.26
N LEU A 7 39.88 5.31 58.61
CA LEU A 7 40.62 4.08 58.88
C LEU A 7 40.46 2.97 57.79
N VAL A 8 41.59 2.32 57.53
CA VAL A 8 41.86 1.18 56.69
C VAL A 8 41.58 -0.11 57.45
N ALA A 9 41.12 -1.15 56.79
CA ALA A 9 41.38 -2.53 57.18
C ALA A 9 41.45 -3.45 55.93
N ALA A 10 42.62 -3.97 55.71
CA ALA A 10 42.93 -5.04 54.79
C ALA A 10 42.86 -6.40 55.48
N LEU A 11 42.46 -7.44 54.81
CA LEU A 11 42.80 -8.82 55.19
C LEU A 11 43.07 -9.67 53.96
N LEU A 12 44.26 -10.29 53.98
CA LEU A 12 44.83 -11.24 53.07
C LEU A 12 44.19 -12.64 53.24
N GLY A 13 44.24 -13.42 52.19
CA GLY A 13 43.98 -14.87 52.24
C GLY A 13 44.25 -15.61 50.93
N THR A 14 45.48 -15.91 50.74
CA THR A 14 46.20 -17.11 50.19
C THR A 14 45.67 -17.85 48.95
N ALA A 15 46.58 -17.95 48.03
CA ALA A 15 46.62 -18.76 46.81
C ALA A 15 46.86 -20.25 47.09
N VAL A 16 46.32 -21.11 46.23
CA VAL A 16 46.88 -22.42 45.90
C VAL A 16 46.88 -22.62 44.38
N ALA A 17 48.03 -22.79 43.83
CA ALA A 17 48.30 -23.16 42.47
C ALA A 17 48.37 -24.67 42.33
N LEU A 18 47.78 -25.23 41.29
CA LEU A 18 48.12 -26.56 40.77
C LEU A 18 48.18 -26.52 39.23
N SER A 19 49.37 -26.75 38.77
CA SER A 19 49.76 -26.86 37.36
C SER A 19 49.37 -28.25 36.80
N ALA A 20 48.81 -28.28 35.60
CA ALA A 20 48.94 -29.45 34.73
C ALA A 20 49.05 -29.00 33.29
N CYS A 21 50.12 -29.36 32.62
CA CYS A 21 50.40 -29.17 31.20
C CYS A 21 49.55 -30.07 30.34
N GLY A 22 49.13 -29.57 29.19
CA GLY A 22 48.52 -30.37 28.11
C GLY A 22 48.29 -29.52 26.86
N GLY A 23 49.14 -29.76 25.90
CA GLY A 23 49.18 -29.46 24.44
C GLY A 23 48.22 -28.51 23.77
N ALA A 24 48.80 -27.49 23.17
CA ALA A 24 48.11 -26.57 22.24
C ALA A 24 47.82 -27.24 20.90
N SER A 25 46.58 -27.11 20.43
CA SER A 25 46.29 -27.08 19.01
C SER A 25 45.36 -25.87 18.77
N ASN A 26 45.92 -24.87 18.10
CA ASN A 26 45.16 -23.70 17.60
C ASN A 26 44.23 -24.15 16.48
N ALA A 27 42.94 -24.36 16.79
CA ALA A 27 41.87 -24.36 15.82
C ALA A 27 41.14 -23.02 15.98
N VAL A 28 41.30 -22.16 14.99
CA VAL A 28 40.47 -20.97 14.81
C VAL A 28 39.07 -21.46 14.45
N PRO A 29 38.01 -21.17 15.21
CA PRO A 29 36.67 -21.45 14.74
C PRO A 29 36.31 -20.40 13.73
N SER A 30 36.30 -20.77 12.44
CA SER A 30 35.56 -20.05 11.41
C SER A 30 34.07 -20.27 11.69
N GLY A 31 33.55 -19.50 12.61
CA GLY A 31 32.13 -19.43 12.85
C GLY A 31 31.49 -18.57 11.78
N ASN A 32 31.02 -19.17 10.69
CA ASN A 32 29.86 -18.65 9.97
C ASN A 32 28.69 -18.70 10.95
N ALA A 33 28.46 -17.62 11.67
CA ALA A 33 27.19 -17.37 12.29
C ALA A 33 26.19 -17.10 11.17
N ALA A 34 25.66 -18.17 10.57
CA ALA A 34 24.36 -18.08 9.94
C ALA A 34 23.41 -17.68 11.07
N THR A 35 23.02 -16.40 11.10
CA THR A 35 21.89 -15.95 11.88
C THR A 35 20.70 -16.77 11.39
N SER A 36 20.34 -17.82 12.14
CA SER A 36 19.10 -18.52 11.92
C SER A 36 17.99 -17.47 12.12
N ALA A 37 17.39 -17.02 11.02
CA ALA A 37 16.18 -16.25 11.07
C ALA A 37 15.22 -17.00 12.00
N ARG A 38 14.82 -16.38 13.09
CA ARG A 38 13.81 -16.94 13.97
C ARG A 38 12.54 -17.06 13.14
N HIS A 39 12.17 -18.27 12.76
CA HIS A 39 10.90 -18.51 12.12
C HIS A 39 9.80 -18.17 13.13
N HIS A 40 9.13 -17.03 12.95
CA HIS A 40 7.87 -16.77 13.63
C HIS A 40 6.88 -17.86 13.22
N SER A 41 6.15 -18.41 14.19
CA SER A 41 5.03 -19.30 13.88
C SER A 41 3.93 -18.47 13.21
N THR A 42 3.64 -18.77 11.98
CA THR A 42 2.53 -18.20 11.24
C THR A 42 1.26 -19.01 11.48
N ALA A 43 0.09 -18.34 11.48
CA ALA A 43 -1.19 -19.03 11.61
C ALA A 43 -1.53 -19.86 10.35
N TYR A 44 -0.92 -19.51 9.22
CA TYR A 44 -1.15 -20.10 7.89
C TYR A 44 0.18 -20.60 7.28
N PRO A 45 0.16 -21.40 6.21
CA PRO A 45 1.38 -21.80 5.49
C PRO A 45 2.03 -20.64 4.70
N ILE A 46 1.60 -19.40 4.94
CA ILE A 46 2.15 -18.17 4.38
C ILE A 46 3.19 -17.62 5.35
N THR A 47 4.40 -17.44 4.87
CA THR A 47 5.52 -16.83 5.61
C THR A 47 6.02 -15.56 4.95
N HIS A 48 5.52 -15.24 3.74
CA HIS A 48 5.84 -14.02 3.01
C HIS A 48 4.56 -13.43 2.43
N ILE A 49 4.38 -12.13 2.65
CA ILE A 49 3.34 -11.34 1.99
C ILE A 49 4.02 -10.22 1.20
N ILE A 50 3.65 -10.09 -0.07
CA ILE A 50 4.03 -8.96 -0.93
C ILE A 50 2.76 -8.20 -1.24
N LEU A 51 2.65 -6.98 -0.73
CA LEU A 51 1.57 -6.05 -1.06
C LEU A 51 2.09 -5.08 -2.13
N MET A 52 1.66 -5.28 -3.36
CA MET A 52 1.94 -4.38 -4.48
C MET A 52 0.84 -3.34 -4.56
N VAL A 53 1.22 -2.08 -4.59
CA VAL A 53 0.29 -0.96 -4.74
C VAL A 53 0.46 -0.40 -6.14
N GLN A 54 -0.62 -0.29 -6.89
CA GLN A 54 -0.70 0.40 -8.18
C GLN A 54 -1.57 1.63 -8.00
N GLU A 55 -1.59 2.52 -9.00
CA GLU A 55 -2.09 3.88 -8.82
C GLU A 55 -3.35 4.16 -9.63
N ASN A 56 -4.30 4.74 -8.94
CA ASN A 56 -5.40 5.57 -9.42
C ASN A 56 -6.32 4.91 -10.45
N ARG A 57 -6.93 3.75 -10.08
CA ARG A 57 -7.91 3.06 -10.94
C ARG A 57 -9.07 2.46 -10.15
N THR A 58 -10.29 2.76 -10.56
CA THR A 58 -11.45 2.03 -10.05
C THR A 58 -11.43 0.57 -10.51
N PHE A 59 -12.18 -0.26 -9.81
CA PHE A 59 -12.44 -1.63 -10.25
C PHE A 59 -13.01 -1.65 -11.67
N ASN A 60 -14.03 -0.83 -11.92
CA ASN A 60 -14.70 -0.82 -13.22
C ASN A 60 -13.79 -0.32 -14.36
N ASP A 61 -12.79 0.52 -14.07
CA ASP A 61 -11.84 0.99 -15.08
C ASP A 61 -10.99 -0.15 -15.68
N LEU A 62 -10.64 -1.15 -14.88
CA LEU A 62 -9.73 -2.23 -15.29
C LEU A 62 -10.45 -3.56 -15.59
N PHE A 63 -11.61 -3.77 -14.97
CA PHE A 63 -12.31 -5.05 -15.01
C PHE A 63 -13.76 -4.94 -15.50
N ALA A 64 -14.12 -3.85 -16.19
CA ALA A 64 -15.49 -3.59 -16.69
C ALA A 64 -16.14 -4.77 -17.39
N THR A 65 -15.36 -5.57 -18.13
CA THR A 65 -15.84 -6.71 -18.93
C THR A 65 -15.24 -8.05 -18.50
N PHE A 66 -14.63 -8.11 -17.30
CA PHE A 66 -14.06 -9.36 -16.81
C PHE A 66 -15.19 -10.37 -16.51
N PRO A 67 -15.13 -11.59 -17.09
CA PRO A 67 -16.22 -12.55 -16.97
C PRO A 67 -16.48 -12.99 -15.53
N GLY A 68 -17.70 -12.85 -15.07
CA GLY A 68 -18.15 -13.28 -13.74
C GLY A 68 -17.92 -12.23 -12.63
N ALA A 69 -17.24 -11.14 -12.90
CA ALA A 69 -17.07 -10.03 -11.97
C ALA A 69 -18.19 -8.97 -12.12
N ASP A 70 -18.40 -8.17 -11.11
CA ASP A 70 -19.42 -7.11 -11.07
C ASP A 70 -18.92 -5.82 -11.75
N GLY A 71 -18.55 -5.93 -13.03
CA GLY A 71 -18.16 -4.82 -13.89
C GLY A 71 -19.25 -4.42 -14.90
N THR A 72 -19.14 -3.23 -15.48
CA THR A 72 -20.08 -2.74 -16.49
C THR A 72 -19.42 -1.81 -17.49
N THR A 73 -19.98 -1.77 -18.72
CA THR A 73 -19.65 -0.78 -19.75
C THR A 73 -20.68 0.33 -19.89
N THR A 74 -21.62 0.42 -18.96
CA THR A 74 -22.63 1.48 -18.90
C THR A 74 -22.64 2.11 -17.53
N GLY A 75 -22.89 3.39 -17.48
CA GLY A 75 -22.97 4.16 -16.25
C GLY A 75 -24.16 5.09 -16.22
N LEU A 76 -24.16 5.98 -15.27
CA LEU A 76 -25.15 7.03 -15.09
C LEU A 76 -24.45 8.38 -15.08
N GLU A 77 -25.03 9.38 -15.77
CA GLU A 77 -24.59 10.75 -15.68
C GLU A 77 -25.76 11.68 -15.30
N LEU A 78 -25.46 12.75 -14.58
CA LEU A 78 -26.44 13.78 -14.23
C LEU A 78 -26.41 14.89 -15.27
N THR A 79 -27.51 15.06 -16.00
CA THR A 79 -27.67 16.11 -17.01
C THR A 79 -28.69 17.19 -16.54
N GLY A 80 -28.52 18.39 -17.04
CA GLY A 80 -29.40 19.52 -16.66
C GLY A 80 -28.98 20.19 -15.33
N LYS A 81 -29.81 21.08 -14.81
CA LYS A 81 -29.51 21.82 -13.56
C LYS A 81 -30.77 22.02 -12.71
N GLY A 82 -30.59 21.98 -11.39
CA GLY A 82 -31.69 22.23 -10.43
C GLY A 82 -32.85 21.26 -10.65
N LYS A 83 -34.09 21.81 -10.71
CA LYS A 83 -35.28 20.97 -10.92
C LYS A 83 -35.36 20.26 -12.28
N LYS A 84 -34.49 20.61 -13.21
CA LYS A 84 -34.39 19.98 -14.53
C LYS A 84 -33.25 18.92 -14.58
N ALA A 85 -32.56 18.73 -13.49
CA ALA A 85 -31.54 17.68 -13.41
C ALA A 85 -32.16 16.29 -13.61
N LYS A 86 -31.55 15.47 -14.45
CA LYS A 86 -32.02 14.11 -14.77
C LYS A 86 -30.82 13.18 -14.82
N GLN A 87 -30.95 12.04 -14.19
CA GLN A 87 -30.07 10.92 -14.33
C GLN A 87 -30.33 10.24 -15.69
N VAL A 88 -29.30 10.05 -16.49
CA VAL A 88 -29.41 9.40 -17.80
C VAL A 88 -28.31 8.34 -17.94
N PRO A 89 -28.57 7.23 -18.66
CA PRO A 89 -27.54 6.26 -18.97
C PRO A 89 -26.45 6.85 -19.88
N ILE A 90 -25.21 6.45 -19.64
CA ILE A 90 -24.05 6.78 -20.50
C ILE A 90 -23.26 5.49 -20.78
N ASN A 91 -22.77 5.32 -21.99
CA ASN A 91 -21.87 4.22 -22.32
C ASN A 91 -20.44 4.63 -21.97
N LEU A 92 -19.69 3.74 -21.31
CA LEU A 92 -18.28 3.91 -21.07
C LEU A 92 -17.50 3.71 -22.38
N THR A 93 -16.48 4.52 -22.58
CA THR A 93 -15.61 4.46 -23.76
C THR A 93 -14.39 3.59 -23.47
N GLU A 94 -14.14 2.58 -24.31
CA GLU A 94 -12.88 1.84 -24.25
C GLU A 94 -11.72 2.72 -24.69
N VAL A 95 -10.63 2.74 -23.91
CA VAL A 95 -9.42 3.51 -24.20
C VAL A 95 -8.18 2.70 -23.87
N ASN A 96 -7.03 3.10 -24.41
CA ASN A 96 -5.76 2.49 -24.03
C ASN A 96 -5.32 2.94 -22.63
N LEU A 97 -4.64 2.06 -21.89
CA LEU A 97 -4.10 2.37 -20.57
C LEU A 97 -3.22 3.63 -20.58
N ALA A 98 -2.37 3.76 -21.61
CA ALA A 98 -1.44 4.88 -21.76
C ALA A 98 -2.10 6.20 -22.21
N ASP A 99 -3.36 6.18 -22.65
CA ASP A 99 -4.06 7.36 -23.20
C ASP A 99 -4.96 8.04 -22.16
N LYS A 100 -5.07 7.48 -20.97
CA LYS A 100 -5.85 8.04 -19.87
C LYS A 100 -5.28 9.36 -19.39
N LYS A 101 -6.17 10.30 -19.09
CA LYS A 101 -5.83 11.57 -18.46
C LYS A 101 -5.91 11.43 -16.96
N ASP A 102 -5.06 12.17 -16.28
CA ASP A 102 -5.17 12.42 -14.86
C ASP A 102 -6.41 13.25 -14.55
N LEU A 103 -7.22 12.78 -13.62
CA LEU A 103 -8.50 13.37 -13.24
C LEU A 103 -8.47 13.70 -11.74
N ASN A 104 -9.24 14.70 -11.34
CA ASN A 104 -9.32 15.09 -9.94
C ASN A 104 -10.05 14.04 -9.11
N HIS A 105 -9.36 13.46 -8.14
CA HIS A 105 -9.87 12.39 -7.28
C HIS A 105 -9.78 12.70 -5.78
N LEU A 106 -9.57 13.98 -5.42
CA LEU A 106 -9.60 14.42 -4.04
C LEU A 106 -11.01 14.31 -3.43
N TYR A 107 -11.13 14.41 -2.12
CA TYR A 107 -12.36 14.20 -1.35
C TYR A 107 -13.57 15.01 -1.84
N ASN A 108 -13.36 16.27 -2.23
CA ASN A 108 -14.46 17.07 -2.76
C ASN A 108 -14.98 16.53 -4.10
N SER A 109 -14.11 16.02 -4.96
CA SER A 109 -14.47 15.38 -6.22
C SER A 109 -15.19 14.06 -5.98
N TYR A 110 -14.71 13.28 -5.01
CA TYR A 110 -15.36 12.05 -4.55
C TYR A 110 -16.81 12.35 -4.09
N LYS A 111 -17.04 13.36 -3.23
CA LYS A 111 -18.40 13.73 -2.79
C LYS A 111 -19.32 14.10 -3.95
N ILE A 112 -18.78 14.81 -4.96
CA ILE A 112 -19.53 15.17 -6.17
C ILE A 112 -19.93 13.90 -6.91
N ALA A 113 -18.98 13.03 -7.20
CA ALA A 113 -19.19 11.79 -7.94
C ALA A 113 -20.16 10.83 -7.23
N TYR A 114 -19.99 10.68 -5.92
CA TYR A 114 -20.82 9.83 -5.05
C TYR A 114 -22.30 10.25 -5.04
N ASP A 115 -22.58 11.54 -5.05
CA ASP A 115 -23.93 12.15 -4.98
C ASP A 115 -24.91 11.36 -4.10
N HIS A 116 -24.54 11.16 -2.84
CA HIS A 116 -25.35 10.42 -1.86
C HIS A 116 -25.67 8.95 -2.28
N GLY A 117 -24.75 8.31 -2.96
CA GLY A 117 -24.87 6.92 -3.43
C GLY A 117 -25.53 6.77 -4.80
N LYS A 118 -25.85 7.86 -5.51
CA LYS A 118 -26.46 7.75 -6.84
C LYS A 118 -25.44 7.44 -7.95
N MET A 119 -24.16 7.70 -7.71
CA MET A 119 -23.08 7.40 -8.65
C MET A 119 -23.29 7.99 -10.05
N ASP A 120 -23.81 9.22 -10.14
CA ASP A 120 -24.27 9.82 -11.39
C ASP A 120 -23.64 11.17 -11.73
N SER A 121 -22.75 11.67 -10.87
CA SER A 121 -22.24 13.04 -11.00
C SER A 121 -20.74 13.13 -11.31
N PHE A 122 -20.11 12.05 -11.80
CA PHE A 122 -18.72 12.05 -12.24
C PHE A 122 -18.43 13.08 -13.33
N ASN A 123 -19.37 13.36 -14.22
CA ASN A 123 -19.24 14.41 -15.24
C ASN A 123 -19.23 15.84 -14.68
N HIS A 124 -19.50 16.02 -13.41
CA HIS A 124 -19.45 17.32 -12.73
C HIS A 124 -18.14 17.55 -11.95
N ILE A 125 -17.27 16.57 -11.85
CA ILE A 125 -15.92 16.73 -11.34
C ILE A 125 -15.19 17.79 -12.16
N LYS A 126 -14.29 18.53 -11.53
CA LYS A 126 -13.55 19.60 -12.19
C LYS A 126 -12.05 19.32 -12.09
N PHE A 127 -11.34 19.53 -13.19
CA PHE A 127 -9.90 19.61 -13.14
C PHE A 127 -9.44 20.67 -12.13
N SER A 128 -8.54 20.28 -11.23
CA SER A 128 -7.94 21.18 -10.24
C SER A 128 -7.23 22.37 -10.89
N THR A 129 -6.56 22.14 -12.02
CA THR A 129 -5.77 23.15 -12.72
C THR A 129 -6.58 24.17 -13.49
N THR A 130 -7.74 23.82 -14.05
CA THR A 130 -8.53 24.68 -14.94
C THR A 130 -9.90 25.05 -14.38
N GLY A 131 -10.41 24.30 -13.40
CA GLY A 131 -11.77 24.44 -12.88
C GLY A 131 -12.88 24.10 -13.89
N GLN A 132 -12.50 23.57 -15.07
CA GLN A 132 -13.47 23.09 -16.08
C GLN A 132 -13.95 21.70 -15.71
N ASN A 133 -15.21 21.38 -16.03
CA ASN A 133 -15.73 20.03 -15.82
C ASN A 133 -14.97 19.01 -16.69
N GLU A 134 -14.71 17.84 -16.14
CA GLU A 134 -14.08 16.72 -16.83
C GLU A 134 -15.00 16.09 -17.87
N GLY A 135 -16.31 16.27 -17.72
CA GLY A 135 -17.31 15.82 -18.66
C GLY A 135 -17.36 14.30 -18.77
N ALA A 136 -17.17 13.76 -19.97
CA ALA A 136 -17.24 12.33 -20.21
C ALA A 136 -15.92 11.56 -19.89
N LEU A 137 -14.84 12.23 -19.48
CA LEU A 137 -13.55 11.57 -19.25
C LEU A 137 -13.57 10.54 -18.13
N PRO A 138 -14.31 10.71 -17.02
CA PRO A 138 -14.45 9.65 -16.01
C PRO A 138 -15.09 8.36 -16.55
N TYR A 139 -15.97 8.46 -17.56
CA TYR A 139 -16.72 7.31 -18.12
C TYR A 139 -15.92 6.56 -19.18
N GLN A 140 -14.79 6.02 -18.74
CA GLN A 140 -13.89 5.24 -19.59
C GLN A 140 -13.50 3.95 -18.88
N TYR A 141 -13.18 2.91 -19.67
CA TYR A 141 -12.53 1.70 -19.18
C TYR A 141 -11.35 1.32 -20.07
N VAL A 142 -10.39 0.61 -19.50
CA VAL A 142 -9.17 0.21 -20.22
C VAL A 142 -9.44 -0.98 -21.13
N ASN A 143 -8.90 -0.94 -22.34
CA ASN A 143 -8.91 -2.07 -23.26
C ASN A 143 -8.34 -3.33 -22.58
N PRO A 144 -9.13 -4.43 -22.48
CA PRO A 144 -8.74 -5.64 -21.77
C PRO A 144 -7.40 -6.25 -22.24
N ALA A 145 -7.07 -6.09 -23.52
CA ALA A 145 -5.82 -6.61 -24.07
C ALA A 145 -4.57 -5.94 -23.45
N GLN A 146 -4.69 -4.73 -22.93
CA GLN A 146 -3.57 -4.00 -22.31
C GLN A 146 -3.38 -4.34 -20.85
N VAL A 147 -4.41 -4.82 -20.18
CA VAL A 147 -4.37 -5.27 -18.77
C VAL A 147 -4.40 -6.80 -18.66
N GLN A 148 -4.08 -7.48 -19.74
CA GLN A 148 -4.11 -8.94 -19.83
C GLN A 148 -3.31 -9.66 -18.72
N PRO A 149 -2.15 -9.18 -18.24
CA PRO A 149 -1.47 -9.78 -17.08
C PRO A 149 -2.34 -9.79 -15.82
N TYR A 150 -3.09 -8.72 -15.53
CA TYR A 150 -4.02 -8.67 -14.40
C TYR A 150 -5.15 -9.69 -14.56
N TRP A 151 -5.71 -9.76 -15.75
CA TRP A 151 -6.77 -10.72 -16.09
C TRP A 151 -6.27 -12.17 -15.99
N THR A 152 -5.01 -12.41 -16.36
CA THR A 152 -4.40 -13.75 -16.17
C THR A 152 -4.25 -14.09 -14.70
N ILE A 153 -3.82 -13.14 -13.87
CA ILE A 153 -3.73 -13.34 -12.41
C ILE A 153 -5.13 -13.63 -11.85
N ALA A 154 -6.13 -12.85 -12.23
CA ALA A 154 -7.53 -13.06 -11.82
C ALA A 154 -8.06 -14.45 -12.22
N THR A 155 -7.73 -14.90 -13.44
CA THR A 155 -8.18 -16.22 -13.94
C THR A 155 -7.42 -17.38 -13.30
N ASP A 156 -6.10 -17.27 -13.16
CA ASP A 156 -5.28 -18.37 -12.65
C ASP A 156 -5.26 -18.44 -11.12
N TYR A 157 -5.63 -17.35 -10.46
CA TYR A 157 -5.66 -17.21 -9.01
C TYR A 157 -6.98 -16.55 -8.56
N ALA A 158 -6.93 -15.37 -7.92
CA ALA A 158 -8.14 -14.75 -7.37
C ALA A 158 -8.26 -13.26 -7.67
N LEU A 159 -9.50 -12.80 -7.78
CA LEU A 159 -9.95 -11.42 -7.91
C LEU A 159 -10.99 -11.13 -6.84
N ALA A 160 -10.90 -9.99 -6.16
CA ALA A 160 -12.01 -9.43 -5.40
C ALA A 160 -12.58 -8.23 -6.15
N ASP A 161 -13.88 -8.24 -6.36
CA ASP A 161 -14.59 -7.21 -7.12
C ASP A 161 -15.36 -6.22 -6.24
N HIS A 162 -15.25 -6.38 -4.93
CA HIS A 162 -15.87 -5.49 -3.94
C HIS A 162 -14.86 -5.05 -2.87
N LEU A 163 -13.64 -4.65 -3.28
CA LEU A 163 -12.71 -3.95 -2.41
C LEU A 163 -12.96 -2.45 -2.52
N PHE A 164 -13.20 -1.78 -1.40
CA PHE A 164 -13.37 -0.33 -1.31
C PHE A 164 -12.15 0.30 -0.63
N GLN A 165 -11.66 1.42 -1.17
CA GLN A 165 -10.63 2.19 -0.46
C GLN A 165 -11.19 2.68 0.89
N THR A 166 -10.32 2.97 1.85
CA THR A 166 -10.76 3.35 3.22
C THR A 166 -11.49 4.68 3.23
N GLN A 167 -11.01 5.65 2.46
CA GLN A 167 -11.61 6.99 2.36
C GLN A 167 -11.81 7.38 0.90
N GLY A 168 -12.75 8.27 0.62
CA GLY A 168 -12.90 8.89 -0.70
C GLY A 168 -11.89 10.03 -0.89
N SER A 169 -10.61 9.69 -1.01
CA SER A 169 -9.49 10.62 -0.95
C SER A 169 -8.39 10.22 -1.94
N GLY A 170 -7.35 11.05 -2.07
CA GLY A 170 -6.21 10.82 -2.95
C GLY A 170 -5.13 9.92 -2.38
N SER A 171 -4.02 9.79 -3.11
CA SER A 171 -2.98 8.78 -2.89
C SER A 171 -2.29 8.87 -1.53
N PHE A 172 -2.06 10.07 -0.98
CA PHE A 172 -1.40 10.18 0.32
C PHE A 172 -2.09 9.39 1.42
N THR A 173 -3.40 9.62 1.60
CA THR A 173 -4.16 8.90 2.64
C THR A 173 -4.31 7.43 2.30
N ALA A 174 -4.49 7.08 1.03
CA ALA A 174 -4.58 5.69 0.59
C ALA A 174 -3.31 4.88 0.92
N HIS A 175 -2.12 5.46 0.70
CA HIS A 175 -0.86 4.85 1.10
C HIS A 175 -0.70 4.74 2.62
N GLN A 176 -1.22 5.70 3.41
CA GLN A 176 -1.28 5.59 4.87
C GLN A 176 -2.21 4.45 5.30
N ASP A 177 -3.38 4.32 4.67
CA ASP A 177 -4.32 3.25 4.94
C ASP A 177 -3.72 1.85 4.70
N LEU A 178 -2.85 1.71 3.70
CA LEU A 178 -2.17 0.45 3.37
C LEU A 178 -1.01 0.08 4.30
N ILE A 179 -0.62 0.95 5.22
CA ILE A 179 0.35 0.63 6.28
C ILE A 179 -0.25 0.59 7.67
N ARG A 180 -1.52 1.08 7.85
CA ARG A 180 -2.16 1.08 9.18
C ARG A 180 -3.68 0.90 9.20
N GLY A 181 -4.36 0.95 8.06
CA GLY A 181 -5.81 0.74 7.98
C GLY A 181 -6.69 1.96 8.26
N GLY A 182 -6.12 3.15 8.39
CA GLY A 182 -6.87 4.38 8.62
C GLY A 182 -5.93 5.57 8.87
N THR A 183 -6.47 6.77 8.85
CA THR A 183 -5.72 8.03 8.96
C THR A 183 -6.11 8.87 10.17
N GLU A 184 -6.75 8.24 11.16
CA GLU A 184 -7.20 8.92 12.38
C GLU A 184 -6.01 9.57 13.10
N ILE A 185 -6.13 10.86 13.37
CA ILE A 185 -5.22 11.66 14.17
C ILE A 185 -5.55 11.46 15.66
N ASP A 186 -6.84 11.47 15.94
CA ASP A 186 -7.43 11.20 17.26
C ASP A 186 -8.87 10.68 17.09
N SER A 187 -9.65 10.66 18.16
CA SER A 187 -11.04 10.17 18.15
C SER A 187 -12.03 11.08 17.41
N THR A 188 -11.62 12.25 16.95
CA THR A 188 -12.48 13.28 16.36
C THR A 188 -12.09 13.72 14.96
N GLU A 189 -10.87 13.40 14.54
CA GLU A 189 -10.28 13.90 13.28
C GLU A 189 -9.44 12.83 12.58
N SER A 190 -9.48 12.84 11.25
CA SER A 190 -8.64 12.02 10.36
C SER A 190 -7.96 12.89 9.32
N LEU A 191 -6.80 12.46 8.82
CA LEU A 191 -6.20 13.07 7.63
C LEU A 191 -7.08 12.78 6.42
N ILE A 192 -7.09 13.71 5.47
CA ILE A 192 -7.80 13.59 4.20
C ILE A 192 -7.03 14.34 3.13
N ASP A 193 -7.11 13.90 1.88
CA ASP A 193 -6.42 14.48 0.72
C ASP A 193 -4.90 14.67 0.89
N ASP A 194 -4.28 15.22 -0.12
CA ASP A 194 -2.86 15.43 -0.14
C ASP A 194 -2.45 16.73 0.54
N PRO A 195 -1.35 16.72 1.30
CA PRO A 195 -0.77 17.96 1.78
C PRO A 195 -0.22 18.76 0.60
N THR A 196 -0.58 20.00 0.51
CA THR A 196 -0.08 20.89 -0.54
C THR A 196 1.33 21.36 -0.25
N SER A 197 2.31 20.64 -0.78
CA SER A 197 3.69 21.10 -0.81
C SER A 197 4.23 20.99 -2.22
N SER A 198 4.80 22.08 -2.74
CA SER A 198 5.46 22.10 -4.05
C SER A 198 6.96 21.79 -3.97
N SER A 199 7.47 21.43 -2.80
CA SER A 199 8.90 21.23 -2.54
C SER A 199 9.16 19.94 -1.77
N ALA A 200 9.89 19.98 -0.66
CA ALA A 200 10.13 18.81 0.18
C ALA A 200 8.83 18.28 0.80
N TRP A 201 8.77 16.96 1.04
CA TRP A 201 7.60 16.23 1.42
C TRP A 201 7.72 15.57 2.80
N GLY A 202 6.60 15.28 3.44
CA GLY A 202 6.55 14.53 4.69
C GLY A 202 7.36 15.20 5.80
N CYS A 203 8.18 14.44 6.47
CA CYS A 203 9.03 14.95 7.57
C CYS A 203 10.10 15.94 7.11
N THR A 204 10.35 16.07 5.81
CA THR A 204 11.26 17.08 5.25
C THR A 204 10.56 18.36 4.77
N SER A 205 9.25 18.43 4.91
CA SER A 205 8.47 19.60 4.49
C SER A 205 8.92 20.88 5.19
N PRO A 206 8.75 22.04 4.54
CA PRO A 206 9.04 23.32 5.18
C PRO A 206 8.24 23.53 6.47
N PRO A 207 8.79 24.26 7.46
CA PRO A 207 8.05 24.63 8.66
C PRO A 207 6.72 25.35 8.30
N GLY A 208 5.63 24.96 8.96
CA GLY A 208 4.30 25.50 8.72
C GLY A 208 3.49 24.82 7.62
N THR A 209 4.05 23.79 6.95
CA THR A 209 3.27 22.91 6.07
C THR A 209 2.21 22.17 6.90
N LYS A 210 1.00 22.09 6.37
CA LYS A 210 -0.13 21.42 7.02
C LYS A 210 -0.78 20.42 6.08
N THR A 211 -1.31 19.36 6.68
CA THR A 211 -2.23 18.43 6.01
C THR A 211 -3.64 19.01 5.98
N SER A 212 -4.50 18.42 5.20
CA SER A 212 -5.95 18.61 5.33
C SER A 212 -6.50 17.54 6.27
N LYS A 213 -7.67 17.81 6.88
CA LYS A 213 -8.34 16.87 7.79
C LYS A 213 -9.85 16.87 7.57
N ILE A 214 -10.47 15.82 8.08
CA ILE A 214 -11.91 15.68 8.16
C ILE A 214 -12.30 15.37 9.61
N THR A 215 -13.35 16.02 10.07
CA THR A 215 -13.91 15.76 11.41
C THR A 215 -14.91 14.61 11.36
N THR A 216 -15.24 14.03 12.51
CA THR A 216 -16.28 12.97 12.62
C THR A 216 -17.68 13.44 12.20
N SER A 217 -17.92 14.76 12.01
CA SER A 217 -19.11 15.30 11.40
C SER A 217 -19.02 15.45 9.87
N LEU A 218 -17.98 14.90 9.25
CA LEU A 218 -17.68 14.98 7.82
C LEU A 218 -17.43 16.42 7.33
N HIS A 219 -16.96 17.29 8.23
CA HIS A 219 -16.54 18.64 7.87
C HIS A 219 -15.09 18.61 7.39
N PHE A 220 -14.88 18.98 6.13
CA PHE A 220 -13.56 19.06 5.50
C PHE A 220 -12.88 20.38 5.87
N GLU A 221 -11.67 20.30 6.36
CA GLU A 221 -10.84 21.44 6.81
C GLU A 221 -9.51 21.44 6.05
N ALA A 222 -9.48 22.21 4.96
CA ALA A 222 -8.30 22.30 4.09
C ALA A 222 -7.13 22.96 4.84
N ARG A 223 -5.97 22.28 4.90
CA ARG A 223 -4.73 22.81 5.50
C ARG A 223 -4.88 23.23 6.97
N GLU A 224 -5.77 22.59 7.71
CA GLU A 224 -5.93 22.82 9.15
C GLU A 224 -5.46 21.65 10.00
N GLY A 225 -4.97 20.59 9.35
CA GLY A 225 -4.39 19.42 10.00
C GLY A 225 -2.97 19.65 10.51
N PRO A 226 -2.38 18.64 11.13
CA PRO A 226 -1.03 18.70 11.67
C PRO A 226 0.03 18.83 10.59
N PHE A 227 1.28 19.06 11.02
CA PHE A 227 2.45 18.94 10.15
C PHE A 227 2.52 17.53 9.55
N PRO A 228 2.85 17.38 8.25
CA PRO A 228 2.83 16.08 7.57
C PRO A 228 3.98 15.15 7.98
N CYS A 229 4.15 14.91 9.28
CA CYS A 229 5.06 13.97 9.88
C CYS A 229 4.25 13.23 10.96
N THR A 230 3.51 12.24 10.53
CA THR A 230 2.27 11.76 11.12
C THR A 230 2.35 11.07 12.47
N ASN A 231 3.47 10.91 13.09
CA ASN A 231 3.47 10.48 14.51
C ASN A 231 4.23 11.41 15.45
N GLN A 232 4.38 12.64 15.02
CA GLN A 232 4.68 13.76 15.91
C GLN A 232 3.41 14.43 16.49
N PHE A 233 2.26 13.79 16.45
CA PHE A 233 1.03 14.34 17.01
C PHE A 233 1.18 14.52 18.51
N PRO A 234 1.15 15.76 19.03
CA PRO A 234 1.61 16.02 20.38
C PRO A 234 0.56 15.78 21.46
N SER A 235 -0.66 15.39 21.14
CA SER A 235 -1.72 15.76 22.08
C SER A 235 -2.61 14.65 22.60
N SER A 236 -2.61 13.44 22.08
CA SER A 236 -3.69 12.51 22.46
C SER A 236 -3.25 11.25 23.20
N GLY A 237 -1.95 11.02 23.37
CA GLY A 237 -1.47 9.75 23.93
C GLY A 237 -1.76 8.53 23.02
N SER A 238 -2.43 8.73 21.90
CA SER A 238 -2.58 7.73 20.85
C SER A 238 -1.41 7.85 19.89
N SER A 239 -0.56 6.84 19.85
CA SER A 239 0.49 6.78 18.84
C SER A 239 -0.15 6.45 17.49
N TYR A 240 0.26 7.17 16.43
CA TYR A 240 -0.06 6.81 15.06
C TYR A 240 0.73 5.56 14.67
N LYS A 241 0.30 4.40 15.18
CA LYS A 241 0.95 3.11 14.97
C LYS A 241 0.69 2.60 13.56
N THR A 242 1.69 1.93 13.02
CA THR A 242 1.66 1.25 11.74
C THR A 242 1.96 -0.23 11.90
N LEU A 243 1.80 -1.02 10.85
CA LEU A 243 2.25 -2.41 10.84
C LEU A 243 3.75 -2.56 11.14
N ALA A 244 4.59 -1.56 10.79
CA ALA A 244 6.02 -1.59 11.11
C ALA A 244 6.24 -1.71 12.62
N ASP A 245 5.52 -0.94 13.44
CA ASP A 245 5.60 -1.02 14.91
C ASP A 245 5.26 -2.43 15.43
N LEU A 246 4.29 -3.09 14.81
CA LEU A 246 3.91 -4.46 15.17
C LEU A 246 4.97 -5.46 14.73
N PHE A 247 5.52 -5.31 13.52
CA PHE A 247 6.57 -6.19 13.00
C PHE A 247 7.84 -6.11 13.84
N ASP A 248 8.29 -4.91 14.19
CA ASP A 248 9.47 -4.71 15.03
C ASP A 248 9.28 -5.36 16.40
N SER A 249 8.12 -5.13 17.02
CA SER A 249 7.77 -5.72 18.30
C SER A 249 7.74 -7.25 18.25
N ALA A 250 7.33 -7.82 17.14
CA ALA A 250 7.24 -9.25 16.92
C ALA A 250 8.49 -9.83 16.22
N SER A 251 9.49 -9.04 15.86
CA SER A 251 10.67 -9.43 15.08
C SER A 251 10.31 -10.07 13.73
N VAL A 252 9.24 -9.62 13.08
CA VAL A 252 8.87 -9.98 11.71
C VAL A 252 9.66 -9.08 10.77
N SER A 253 10.44 -9.65 9.86
CA SER A 253 11.23 -8.85 8.91
C SER A 253 10.33 -8.18 7.88
N TRP A 254 10.62 -6.90 7.59
CA TRP A 254 9.83 -6.15 6.62
C TRP A 254 10.69 -5.20 5.79
N LYS A 255 10.21 -4.86 4.59
CA LYS A 255 10.76 -3.80 3.73
C LYS A 255 9.68 -3.08 2.96
N TYR A 256 9.92 -1.80 2.72
CA TYR A 256 9.14 -0.94 1.86
C TYR A 256 9.97 -0.57 0.63
N TYR A 257 9.65 -1.17 -0.51
CA TYR A 257 10.33 -0.93 -1.78
C TYR A 257 9.61 0.19 -2.51
N ALA A 258 10.26 1.34 -2.66
CA ALA A 258 9.65 2.53 -3.24
C ALA A 258 10.63 3.31 -4.12
N PRO A 259 10.15 4.23 -4.97
CA PRO A 259 11.01 5.19 -5.65
C PRO A 259 11.87 5.98 -4.67
N PRO A 260 13.04 6.51 -5.10
CA PRO A 260 13.87 7.32 -4.23
C PRO A 260 13.11 8.55 -3.72
N PRO A 261 13.04 8.78 -2.40
CA PRO A 261 12.30 9.91 -1.83
C PRO A 261 13.15 11.19 -1.82
N THR A 262 13.67 11.60 -2.98
CA THR A 262 14.60 12.73 -3.06
C THR A 262 13.92 14.08 -2.99
N ASP A 263 12.68 14.16 -3.47
CA ASP A 263 11.82 15.33 -3.38
C ASP A 263 10.35 14.95 -3.68
N PHE A 264 9.45 15.91 -3.55
CA PHE A 264 8.04 15.74 -3.88
C PHE A 264 7.83 15.24 -5.33
N THR A 265 8.73 15.61 -6.24
CA THR A 265 8.60 15.33 -7.67
C THR A 265 9.10 13.93 -8.08
N THR A 266 9.62 13.12 -7.16
CA THR A 266 10.27 11.83 -7.49
C THR A 266 9.69 10.63 -6.75
N GLY A 267 8.42 10.65 -6.36
CA GLY A 267 7.75 9.52 -5.70
C GLY A 267 7.62 9.64 -4.19
N ALA A 268 7.96 10.80 -3.63
CA ALA A 268 7.90 11.01 -2.19
C ALA A 268 6.48 10.88 -1.61
N LEU A 269 5.45 11.32 -2.35
CA LEU A 269 4.06 11.23 -1.93
C LEU A 269 3.62 9.76 -1.69
N TRP A 270 4.04 8.86 -2.57
CA TRP A 270 3.70 7.44 -2.47
C TRP A 270 4.53 6.69 -1.43
N ASN A 271 5.58 7.30 -0.87
CA ASN A 271 6.34 6.70 0.22
C ASN A 271 5.67 6.99 1.56
N ALA A 272 4.79 6.07 2.00
CA ALA A 272 4.04 6.21 3.24
C ALA A 272 4.94 6.43 4.48
N PHE A 273 6.14 5.86 4.51
CA PHE A 273 7.05 5.99 5.65
C PHE A 273 7.82 7.31 5.70
N LEU A 274 7.79 8.13 4.63
CA LEU A 274 8.40 9.45 4.66
C LEU A 274 7.71 10.42 5.62
N VAL A 275 6.49 10.10 6.04
CA VAL A 275 5.74 10.86 7.05
C VAL A 275 5.77 10.22 8.44
N ILE A 276 6.32 9.02 8.58
CA ILE A 276 6.38 8.28 9.85
C ILE A 276 7.69 8.63 10.58
N TYR A 277 7.60 9.55 11.53
CA TYR A 277 8.78 10.15 12.18
C TYR A 277 9.74 9.13 12.80
N PRO A 278 9.34 8.09 13.55
CA PRO A 278 10.26 7.11 14.11
C PRO A 278 11.11 6.39 13.06
N VAL A 279 10.50 6.01 11.93
CA VAL A 279 11.22 5.35 10.82
C VAL A 279 12.11 6.36 10.10
N TRP A 280 11.57 7.54 9.76
CA TRP A 280 12.31 8.56 9.01
C TRP A 280 13.51 9.13 9.80
N SER A 281 13.36 9.41 11.09
CA SER A 281 14.39 10.04 11.92
C SER A 281 15.50 9.08 12.36
N ASN A 282 15.25 7.78 12.35
CA ASN A 282 16.20 6.74 12.68
C ASN A 282 16.92 6.23 11.43
N LYS A 283 18.18 6.66 11.22
CA LYS A 283 18.95 6.29 10.02
C LYS A 283 19.17 4.78 9.87
N SER A 284 19.28 4.04 10.97
CA SER A 284 19.43 2.59 10.92
C SER A 284 18.15 1.94 10.42
N GLU A 285 17.04 2.31 11.04
CA GLU A 285 15.69 1.88 10.69
C GLU A 285 15.38 2.16 9.22
N TRP A 286 15.60 3.41 8.79
CA TRP A 286 15.41 3.81 7.40
C TRP A 286 16.24 2.97 6.43
N SER A 287 17.53 2.79 6.70
CA SER A 287 18.43 2.05 5.80
C SER A 287 18.18 0.54 5.76
N GLU A 288 17.61 -0.02 6.82
CA GLU A 288 17.27 -1.44 6.90
C GLU A 288 15.97 -1.74 6.13
N HIS A 289 14.98 -0.85 6.25
CA HIS A 289 13.63 -1.13 5.82
C HIS A 289 13.18 -0.42 4.55
N ILE A 290 13.71 0.78 4.26
CA ILE A 290 13.30 1.54 3.06
C ILE A 290 14.29 1.28 1.92
N SER A 291 13.84 0.58 0.90
CA SER A 291 14.66 0.14 -0.23
C SER A 291 14.28 0.85 -1.53
N SER A 292 15.25 1.49 -2.17
CA SER A 292 15.09 2.16 -3.46
C SER A 292 16.20 1.76 -4.42
N PRO A 293 15.89 1.55 -5.70
CA PRO A 293 14.59 1.63 -6.37
C PRO A 293 13.68 0.44 -6.05
N PRO A 294 12.38 0.48 -6.38
CA PRO A 294 11.44 -0.61 -6.09
C PRO A 294 11.81 -1.95 -6.76
N THR A 295 12.58 -1.91 -7.84
CA THR A 295 13.11 -3.10 -8.52
C THR A 295 14.05 -3.95 -7.66
N ASN A 296 14.52 -3.44 -6.51
CA ASN A 296 15.30 -4.20 -5.54
C ASN A 296 14.53 -5.42 -5.00
N VAL A 297 13.20 -5.40 -4.99
CA VAL A 297 12.38 -6.58 -4.64
C VAL A 297 12.72 -7.78 -5.54
N LEU A 298 12.92 -7.56 -6.84
CA LEU A 298 13.29 -8.63 -7.79
C LEU A 298 14.68 -9.22 -7.48
N THR A 299 15.59 -8.39 -6.98
CA THR A 299 16.92 -8.79 -6.54
C THR A 299 16.84 -9.58 -5.25
N ASP A 300 16.08 -9.12 -4.26
CA ASP A 300 15.92 -9.81 -2.97
C ASP A 300 15.24 -11.18 -3.15
N ILE A 301 14.23 -11.29 -4.03
CA ILE A 301 13.63 -12.59 -4.40
C ILE A 301 14.69 -13.53 -4.99
N THR A 302 15.54 -13.01 -5.89
CA THR A 302 16.56 -13.84 -6.56
C THR A 302 17.64 -14.31 -5.60
N ASN A 303 18.05 -13.45 -4.69
CA ASN A 303 19.14 -13.70 -3.74
C ASN A 303 18.69 -14.51 -2.51
N GLY A 304 17.39 -14.80 -2.36
CA GLY A 304 16.87 -15.48 -1.18
C GLY A 304 16.85 -14.60 0.07
N THR A 305 16.71 -13.28 -0.10
CA THR A 305 16.71 -12.26 0.98
C THR A 305 15.39 -11.49 1.07
N LEU A 306 14.31 -12.05 0.48
CA LEU A 306 12.98 -11.46 0.58
C LEU A 306 12.51 -11.46 2.05
N PRO A 307 12.12 -10.30 2.62
CA PRO A 307 11.61 -10.27 3.98
C PRO A 307 10.20 -10.90 4.09
N ALA A 308 9.75 -11.13 5.31
CA ALA A 308 8.42 -11.69 5.57
C ALA A 308 7.32 -10.78 5.04
N MET A 309 7.38 -9.48 5.30
CA MET A 309 6.46 -8.49 4.72
C MET A 309 7.18 -7.56 3.75
N SER A 310 6.59 -7.36 2.57
CA SER A 310 7.09 -6.44 1.54
C SER A 310 5.95 -5.56 1.04
N TRP A 311 6.09 -4.24 1.14
CA TRP A 311 5.32 -3.32 0.31
C TRP A 311 6.12 -3.01 -0.95
N VAL A 312 5.47 -2.97 -2.09
CA VAL A 312 6.12 -2.69 -3.38
C VAL A 312 5.36 -1.58 -4.08
N ILE A 313 5.94 -0.39 -4.03
CA ILE A 313 5.41 0.83 -4.62
C ILE A 313 6.14 1.07 -5.93
N PRO A 314 5.46 1.20 -7.07
CA PRO A 314 6.10 1.31 -8.37
C PRO A 314 6.76 2.67 -8.60
N ASP A 315 7.64 2.74 -9.58
CA ASP A 315 7.99 3.98 -10.25
C ASP A 315 6.79 4.49 -11.08
N ALA A 316 6.64 5.79 -11.25
CA ALA A 316 5.54 6.43 -11.95
C ALA A 316 5.21 5.77 -13.31
N MET A 317 6.22 5.39 -14.07
CA MET A 317 6.04 4.72 -15.38
C MET A 317 5.57 3.28 -15.29
N ASN A 318 5.52 2.68 -14.10
CA ASN A 318 5.13 1.29 -13.85
C ASN A 318 3.88 1.18 -12.95
N SER A 319 3.23 2.31 -12.67
CA SER A 319 2.21 2.41 -11.62
C SER A 319 0.77 2.28 -12.12
N ASP A 320 0.51 2.35 -13.41
CA ASP A 320 -0.82 2.55 -14.04
C ASP A 320 -1.38 3.97 -13.88
N HIS A 321 -0.72 4.85 -13.13
CA HIS A 321 -1.20 6.22 -12.91
C HIS A 321 -1.54 6.90 -14.23
N PRO A 322 -2.71 7.52 -14.33
CA PRO A 322 -3.10 8.27 -15.52
C PRO A 322 -2.12 9.42 -15.81
N GLY A 323 -2.04 9.83 -17.06
CA GLY A 323 -1.18 10.97 -17.46
C GLY A 323 0.25 10.61 -17.84
N TYR A 324 0.82 9.50 -17.38
CA TYR A 324 2.22 9.14 -17.69
C TYR A 324 2.45 8.49 -19.06
N LYS A 325 1.40 8.25 -19.83
CA LYS A 325 1.48 7.61 -21.17
C LYS A 325 2.27 6.30 -21.15
N SER A 326 2.03 5.48 -20.14
CA SER A 326 2.70 4.20 -19.93
C SER A 326 1.72 3.04 -19.93
N ASP A 327 2.15 1.90 -20.45
CA ASP A 327 1.43 0.63 -20.42
C ASP A 327 2.22 -0.46 -19.68
N LYS A 328 3.13 -0.04 -18.78
CA LYS A 328 4.09 -0.96 -18.16
C LYS A 328 3.59 -1.59 -16.86
N GLY A 329 2.61 -0.98 -16.18
CA GLY A 329 2.13 -1.46 -14.87
C GLY A 329 1.73 -2.93 -14.85
N PRO A 330 0.90 -3.43 -15.80
CA PRO A 330 0.54 -4.85 -15.83
C PRO A 330 1.74 -5.78 -15.96
N SER A 331 2.76 -5.40 -16.75
CA SER A 331 3.99 -6.18 -16.90
C SER A 331 4.90 -6.07 -15.68
N TRP A 332 4.91 -4.93 -14.99
CA TRP A 332 5.61 -4.76 -13.73
C TRP A 332 5.08 -5.73 -12.67
N VAL A 333 3.79 -5.76 -12.45
CA VAL A 333 3.15 -6.70 -11.53
C VAL A 333 3.44 -8.14 -11.94
N ALA A 334 3.28 -8.49 -13.20
CA ALA A 334 3.62 -9.82 -13.71
C ALA A 334 5.09 -10.18 -13.45
N SER A 335 6.02 -9.21 -13.52
CA SER A 335 7.44 -9.46 -13.29
C SER A 335 7.74 -9.88 -11.84
N VAL A 336 7.07 -9.27 -10.86
CA VAL A 336 7.19 -9.63 -9.44
C VAL A 336 6.53 -10.98 -9.16
N VAL A 337 5.30 -11.19 -9.63
CA VAL A 337 4.57 -12.46 -9.48
C VAL A 337 5.35 -13.61 -10.09
N ASN A 338 5.89 -13.43 -11.30
CA ASN A 338 6.71 -14.44 -11.97
C ASN A 338 8.03 -14.70 -11.25
N ALA A 339 8.66 -13.67 -10.66
CA ALA A 339 9.89 -13.85 -9.89
C ALA A 339 9.65 -14.71 -8.65
N VAL A 340 8.57 -14.44 -7.91
CA VAL A 340 8.14 -15.27 -6.76
C VAL A 340 7.82 -16.69 -7.21
N GLY A 341 7.01 -16.80 -8.27
CA GLY A 341 6.56 -18.10 -8.80
C GLY A 341 7.69 -19.00 -9.28
N ALA A 342 8.80 -18.42 -9.75
CA ALA A 342 9.99 -19.16 -10.18
C ALA A 342 11.00 -19.42 -9.05
N SER A 343 10.75 -18.93 -7.83
CA SER A 343 11.63 -19.04 -6.68
C SER A 343 11.15 -20.09 -5.68
N SER A 344 11.99 -20.36 -4.66
CA SER A 344 11.60 -21.20 -3.52
C SER A 344 10.50 -20.58 -2.65
N TYR A 345 10.27 -19.28 -2.77
CA TYR A 345 9.27 -18.55 -2.00
C TYR A 345 7.82 -18.88 -2.39
N TRP A 346 7.59 -19.36 -3.63
CA TRP A 346 6.23 -19.60 -4.12
C TRP A 346 5.33 -20.35 -3.15
N ASN A 347 5.84 -21.45 -2.57
CA ASN A 347 5.05 -22.34 -1.71
C ASN A 347 4.59 -21.71 -0.38
N SER A 348 5.08 -20.52 -0.05
CA SER A 348 4.78 -19.85 1.22
C SER A 348 4.49 -18.36 1.06
N THR A 349 4.14 -17.91 -0.15
CA THR A 349 3.91 -16.49 -0.44
C THR A 349 2.48 -16.20 -0.85
N ALA A 350 1.96 -15.08 -0.38
CA ALA A 350 0.80 -14.39 -0.95
C ALA A 350 1.27 -13.08 -1.58
N VAL A 351 1.05 -12.90 -2.90
CA VAL A 351 1.21 -11.63 -3.59
C VAL A 351 -0.18 -11.01 -3.71
N ILE A 352 -0.38 -9.87 -3.08
CA ILE A 352 -1.62 -9.09 -3.10
C ILE A 352 -1.34 -7.85 -3.94
N VAL A 353 -2.17 -7.56 -4.92
CA VAL A 353 -2.08 -6.36 -5.77
C VAL A 353 -3.34 -5.54 -5.59
N VAL A 354 -3.18 -4.28 -5.26
CA VAL A 354 -4.30 -3.33 -5.10
C VAL A 354 -4.00 -2.06 -5.86
N TRP A 355 -5.03 -1.28 -6.17
CA TRP A 355 -4.90 0.12 -6.55
C TRP A 355 -5.23 0.97 -5.34
N ASP A 356 -4.47 2.03 -5.14
CA ASP A 356 -4.54 2.87 -3.95
C ASP A 356 -5.86 3.65 -3.87
N ASP A 357 -6.24 4.29 -4.97
CA ASP A 357 -7.47 5.07 -5.06
C ASP A 357 -8.18 4.97 -6.43
N TRP A 358 -9.29 5.68 -6.55
CA TRP A 358 -10.23 5.62 -7.68
C TRP A 358 -9.82 6.44 -8.91
N GLY A 359 -8.84 7.36 -8.81
CA GLY A 359 -8.27 8.14 -9.91
C GLY A 359 -9.25 9.01 -10.68
N GLY A 360 -10.39 9.40 -10.11
CA GLY A 360 -11.41 10.18 -10.79
C GLY A 360 -12.31 9.39 -11.75
N PHE A 361 -12.10 8.08 -11.91
CA PHE A 361 -12.85 7.24 -12.86
C PHE A 361 -14.15 6.71 -12.28
N TYR A 362 -15.09 6.45 -13.19
CA TYR A 362 -16.41 5.92 -12.87
C TYR A 362 -16.32 4.52 -12.25
N ASP A 363 -17.11 4.31 -11.22
CA ASP A 363 -17.47 2.98 -10.73
C ASP A 363 -18.99 2.87 -10.59
N SER A 364 -19.54 1.69 -10.88
CA SER A 364 -20.99 1.46 -10.88
C SER A 364 -21.56 1.11 -9.53
N VAL A 365 -20.72 0.66 -8.58
CA VAL A 365 -21.18 0.19 -7.29
C VAL A 365 -20.94 1.26 -6.23
N ALA A 366 -22.03 1.74 -5.66
CA ALA A 366 -21.95 2.69 -4.58
C ALA A 366 -21.32 2.04 -3.33
N PRO A 367 -20.35 2.70 -2.69
CA PRO A 367 -19.90 2.28 -1.37
C PRO A 367 -21.05 2.38 -0.35
N SER A 368 -20.91 1.72 0.80
CA SER A 368 -21.82 1.92 1.93
C SER A 368 -21.85 3.41 2.33
N PRO A 369 -22.88 3.86 3.06
CA PRO A 369 -22.93 5.24 3.53
C PRO A 369 -21.64 5.65 4.24
N LEU A 370 -21.25 6.91 4.05
CA LEU A 370 -20.01 7.46 4.61
C LEU A 370 -19.96 7.28 6.11
N ASP A 371 -18.83 6.81 6.60
CA ASP A 371 -18.48 6.75 8.00
C ASP A 371 -17.96 8.10 8.54
N THR A 372 -17.50 8.10 9.76
CA THR A 372 -16.97 9.31 10.41
C THR A 372 -15.58 9.74 9.92
N GLN A 373 -14.97 8.99 9.01
CA GLN A 373 -13.65 9.28 8.44
C GLN A 373 -13.73 9.69 6.96
N GLY A 374 -14.94 9.80 6.40
CA GLY A 374 -15.14 10.17 5.00
C GLY A 374 -15.06 9.01 4.01
N GLY A 375 -15.16 7.78 4.51
CA GLY A 375 -15.18 6.54 3.74
C GLY A 375 -16.47 5.73 3.92
N PRO A 376 -16.56 4.55 3.29
CA PRO A 376 -15.60 4.03 2.32
C PRO A 376 -15.52 4.87 1.03
N GLY A 377 -14.34 4.85 0.40
CA GLY A 377 -14.16 5.38 -0.97
C GLY A 377 -14.76 4.47 -2.03
N PHE A 378 -14.47 4.74 -3.31
CA PHE A 378 -14.96 3.89 -4.40
C PHE A 378 -14.22 2.56 -4.47
N ARG A 379 -14.77 1.62 -5.27
CA ARG A 379 -14.13 0.34 -5.47
C ARG A 379 -12.84 0.46 -6.23
N VAL A 380 -11.84 -0.28 -5.76
CA VAL A 380 -10.59 -0.54 -6.45
C VAL A 380 -10.43 -2.05 -6.65
N GLY A 381 -9.55 -2.48 -7.55
CA GLY A 381 -9.30 -3.90 -7.77
C GLY A 381 -8.43 -4.51 -6.67
N MET A 382 -8.63 -5.79 -6.36
CA MET A 382 -7.65 -6.58 -5.61
C MET A 382 -7.43 -7.93 -6.28
N LEU A 383 -6.16 -8.23 -6.59
CA LEU A 383 -5.72 -9.53 -7.08
C LEU A 383 -4.92 -10.24 -6.00
N VAL A 384 -5.10 -11.54 -5.88
CA VAL A 384 -4.31 -12.37 -4.94
C VAL A 384 -3.71 -13.55 -5.68
N ALA A 385 -2.38 -13.57 -5.83
CA ALA A 385 -1.63 -14.69 -6.39
C ALA A 385 -0.93 -15.46 -5.28
N SER A 386 -1.39 -16.69 -5.04
CA SER A 386 -0.84 -17.60 -4.03
C SER A 386 -1.09 -19.04 -4.43
N PRO A 387 -0.24 -20.00 -4.02
CA PRO A 387 -0.51 -21.42 -4.23
C PRO A 387 -1.73 -21.93 -3.46
N TYR A 388 -2.26 -21.13 -2.55
CA TYR A 388 -3.39 -21.50 -1.67
C TYR A 388 -4.71 -20.84 -2.05
N VAL A 389 -4.78 -20.03 -3.10
CA VAL A 389 -6.06 -19.57 -3.64
C VAL A 389 -6.56 -20.52 -4.72
N PRO A 390 -7.87 -20.82 -4.81
CA PRO A 390 -8.44 -21.58 -5.91
C PRO A 390 -8.23 -20.86 -7.26
N PRO A 391 -8.21 -21.56 -8.39
CA PRO A 391 -8.22 -20.90 -9.70
C PRO A 391 -9.61 -20.34 -9.98
N ASN A 392 -9.69 -19.24 -10.73
CA ASN A 392 -10.95 -18.58 -11.07
C ASN A 392 -11.76 -18.13 -9.85
N GLU A 393 -11.11 -17.84 -8.75
CA GLU A 393 -11.80 -17.33 -7.56
C GLU A 393 -12.18 -15.87 -7.78
N ILE A 394 -13.46 -15.58 -7.81
CA ILE A 394 -13.99 -14.21 -7.80
C ILE A 394 -14.73 -14.04 -6.47
N SER A 395 -14.15 -13.26 -5.59
CA SER A 395 -14.76 -12.94 -4.30
C SER A 395 -15.65 -11.71 -4.43
N HIS A 396 -16.95 -11.90 -4.18
CA HIS A 396 -17.94 -10.83 -4.04
C HIS A 396 -18.10 -10.35 -2.59
N THR A 397 -17.20 -10.77 -1.71
CA THR A 397 -17.19 -10.29 -0.32
C THR A 397 -16.77 -8.83 -0.30
N VAL A 398 -17.47 -8.03 0.50
CA VAL A 398 -17.11 -6.63 0.71
C VAL A 398 -15.87 -6.56 1.60
N TYR A 399 -14.82 -5.99 1.05
CA TYR A 399 -13.54 -5.73 1.71
C TYR A 399 -13.23 -4.23 1.72
N GLY A 400 -12.32 -3.85 2.59
CA GLY A 400 -11.61 -2.57 2.60
C GLY A 400 -10.12 -2.80 2.78
N PHE A 401 -9.29 -1.75 2.83
CA PHE A 401 -7.87 -1.92 3.11
C PHE A 401 -7.62 -2.51 4.50
N GLY A 402 -8.48 -2.23 5.47
CA GLY A 402 -8.46 -2.90 6.78
C GLY A 402 -8.59 -4.43 6.70
N SER A 403 -9.19 -4.97 5.64
CA SER A 403 -9.28 -6.42 5.40
C SER A 403 -7.92 -7.04 5.10
N ILE A 404 -7.05 -6.29 4.40
CA ILE A 404 -5.67 -6.69 4.08
C ILE A 404 -4.81 -6.57 5.35
N ILE A 405 -4.95 -5.46 6.09
CA ILE A 405 -4.27 -5.26 7.38
C ILE A 405 -4.58 -6.41 8.33
N LYS A 406 -5.86 -6.76 8.48
CA LYS A 406 -6.31 -7.87 9.32
C LYS A 406 -5.70 -9.21 8.92
N PHE A 407 -5.64 -9.52 7.62
CA PHE A 407 -4.99 -10.73 7.14
C PHE A 407 -3.50 -10.78 7.46
N ILE A 408 -2.82 -9.63 7.38
CA ILE A 408 -1.41 -9.49 7.75
C ILE A 408 -1.23 -9.76 9.25
N GLU A 409 -2.05 -9.14 10.10
CA GLU A 409 -2.05 -9.35 11.55
C GLU A 409 -2.31 -10.82 11.91
N GLU A 410 -3.34 -11.42 11.33
CA GLU A 410 -3.66 -12.83 11.53
C GLU A 410 -2.53 -13.75 11.10
N THR A 411 -1.84 -13.46 10.00
CA THR A 411 -0.75 -14.30 9.47
C THR A 411 0.37 -14.46 10.48
N TRP A 412 0.75 -13.42 11.18
CA TRP A 412 1.84 -13.46 12.17
C TRP A 412 1.38 -13.38 13.62
N ASN A 413 0.07 -13.59 13.89
CA ASN A 413 -0.52 -13.50 15.24
C ASN A 413 -0.20 -12.18 15.94
N LEU A 414 -0.26 -11.06 15.21
CA LEU A 414 -0.05 -9.72 15.73
C LEU A 414 -1.30 -9.20 16.42
N PRO A 415 -1.18 -8.28 17.37
CA PRO A 415 -2.33 -7.55 17.87
C PRO A 415 -2.92 -6.66 16.77
N SER A 416 -4.21 -6.35 16.88
CA SER A 416 -4.87 -5.37 16.01
C SER A 416 -4.26 -3.96 16.19
N LEU A 417 -4.12 -3.23 15.08
CA LEU A 417 -3.78 -1.80 15.10
C LEU A 417 -4.88 -0.94 15.72
N GLY A 418 -6.11 -1.44 15.73
CA GLY A 418 -7.25 -0.74 16.31
C GLY A 418 -7.90 0.28 15.39
N THR A 419 -7.70 0.14 14.08
CA THR A 419 -8.27 0.97 13.01
C THR A 419 -9.39 0.23 12.29
N THR A 420 -9.54 0.40 10.98
CA THR A 420 -10.56 -0.30 10.19
C THR A 420 -10.38 -1.83 10.17
N ASP A 421 -9.20 -2.34 10.52
CA ASP A 421 -8.92 -3.76 10.70
C ASP A 421 -9.87 -4.44 11.69
N GLN A 422 -10.28 -3.75 12.75
CA GLN A 422 -11.16 -4.31 13.78
C GLN A 422 -12.52 -4.73 13.23
N SER A 423 -13.11 -3.92 12.36
CA SER A 423 -14.45 -4.15 11.80
C SER A 423 -14.43 -4.85 10.44
N SER A 424 -13.26 -4.96 9.81
CA SER A 424 -13.14 -5.54 8.48
C SER A 424 -13.26 -7.06 8.47
N THR A 425 -13.77 -7.60 7.38
CA THR A 425 -13.69 -9.03 7.05
C THR A 425 -12.30 -9.32 6.49
N SER A 426 -11.56 -10.26 7.09
CA SER A 426 -10.24 -10.66 6.59
C SER A 426 -10.33 -11.27 5.19
N ILE A 427 -9.33 -10.99 4.34
CA ILE A 427 -9.21 -11.62 3.02
C ILE A 427 -8.83 -13.11 3.09
N VAL A 428 -8.65 -13.66 4.29
CA VAL A 428 -8.34 -15.08 4.52
C VAL A 428 -9.35 -16.02 3.86
N ASN A 429 -10.60 -15.60 3.73
CA ASN A 429 -11.65 -16.37 3.09
C ASN A 429 -11.46 -16.59 1.58
N MET A 430 -10.53 -15.87 0.93
CA MET A 430 -10.10 -16.14 -0.45
C MET A 430 -9.12 -17.32 -0.55
N PHE A 431 -8.62 -17.83 0.59
CA PHE A 431 -7.62 -18.88 0.63
C PHE A 431 -8.22 -20.23 1.05
N ASN A 432 -7.67 -21.30 0.51
CA ASN A 432 -7.91 -22.66 0.96
C ASN A 432 -6.61 -23.29 1.46
N PHE A 433 -6.30 -23.12 2.72
CA PHE A 433 -5.07 -23.65 3.34
C PHE A 433 -5.08 -25.16 3.57
N THR A 434 -6.21 -25.82 3.31
CA THR A 434 -6.30 -27.29 3.37
C THR A 434 -5.83 -27.95 2.07
N GLN A 435 -5.73 -27.19 0.98
CA GLN A 435 -5.21 -27.70 -0.29
C GLN A 435 -3.69 -27.80 -0.28
N LYS A 436 -3.15 -28.67 -1.11
CA LYS A 436 -1.71 -28.67 -1.40
C LYS A 436 -1.34 -27.41 -2.18
N ALA A 437 -0.15 -26.89 -1.91
CA ALA A 437 0.39 -25.76 -2.68
C ALA A 437 0.32 -26.05 -4.20
N ARG A 438 -0.35 -25.20 -4.94
CA ARG A 438 -0.51 -25.31 -6.39
C ARG A 438 0.79 -24.95 -7.10
N LYS A 439 1.09 -25.63 -8.19
CA LYS A 439 2.20 -25.24 -9.06
C LYS A 439 1.95 -23.85 -9.64
N PHE A 440 3.01 -23.08 -9.73
CA PHE A 440 2.98 -21.77 -10.34
C PHE A 440 2.65 -21.88 -11.85
N LYS A 441 1.84 -20.95 -12.35
CA LYS A 441 1.64 -20.71 -13.77
C LYS A 441 2.23 -19.35 -14.12
N VAL A 442 3.07 -19.32 -15.16
CA VAL A 442 3.71 -18.08 -15.64
C VAL A 442 2.67 -17.11 -16.16
N ILE A 443 2.76 -15.86 -15.75
CA ILE A 443 1.91 -14.78 -16.22
C ILE A 443 2.55 -14.17 -17.47
N PRO A 444 1.95 -14.31 -18.66
CA PRO A 444 2.45 -13.66 -19.86
C PRO A 444 2.43 -12.14 -19.72
N SER A 445 3.46 -11.46 -20.22
CA SER A 445 3.55 -10.01 -20.15
C SER A 445 4.34 -9.44 -21.32
N LYS A 446 4.07 -8.18 -21.67
CA LYS A 446 4.72 -7.47 -22.78
C LYS A 446 6.19 -7.18 -22.48
N TYR A 447 6.50 -6.78 -21.26
CA TYR A 447 7.86 -6.46 -20.82
C TYR A 447 8.37 -7.55 -19.89
N ALA A 448 9.56 -8.08 -20.19
CA ALA A 448 10.20 -9.11 -19.37
C ALA A 448 10.78 -8.50 -18.10
N ARG A 449 11.02 -9.33 -17.07
CA ARG A 449 11.69 -8.94 -15.81
C ARG A 449 13.00 -8.19 -16.04
N SER A 450 13.82 -8.63 -17.01
CA SER A 450 15.08 -7.98 -17.34
C SER A 450 14.93 -6.52 -17.79
N PHE A 451 13.79 -6.16 -18.40
CA PHE A 451 13.48 -4.79 -18.73
C PHE A 451 13.48 -3.90 -17.47
N PHE A 452 12.75 -4.31 -16.43
CA PHE A 452 12.63 -3.55 -15.19
C PHE A 452 13.95 -3.46 -14.41
N LEU A 453 14.75 -4.53 -14.40
CA LEU A 453 16.06 -4.54 -13.75
C LEU A 453 17.07 -3.56 -14.39
N HIS A 454 16.87 -3.18 -15.66
CA HIS A 454 17.73 -2.22 -16.37
C HIS A 454 17.05 -0.85 -16.57
N GLN A 455 15.79 -0.72 -16.17
CA GLN A 455 15.06 0.54 -16.26
C GLN A 455 15.66 1.55 -15.26
N LYS A 456 15.94 2.74 -15.76
CA LYS A 456 16.29 3.86 -14.88
C LYS A 456 15.01 4.41 -14.22
N PRO A 457 15.10 4.94 -12.99
CA PRO A 457 14.00 5.70 -12.40
C PRO A 457 13.50 6.77 -13.35
N SER A 458 12.20 6.97 -13.43
CA SER A 458 11.59 7.92 -14.39
C SER A 458 11.95 9.36 -14.07
N GLY A 459 12.15 9.69 -12.80
CA GLY A 459 12.30 11.07 -12.34
C GLY A 459 11.07 11.93 -12.60
N LEU A 460 9.93 11.32 -12.89
CA LEU A 460 8.67 12.02 -13.08
C LEU A 460 8.03 12.34 -11.73
N PRO A 461 7.36 13.51 -11.63
CA PRO A 461 6.56 13.79 -10.45
C PRO A 461 5.48 12.73 -10.31
N VAL A 462 5.18 12.37 -9.09
CA VAL A 462 3.99 11.59 -8.76
C VAL A 462 2.88 12.58 -8.48
N ASP A 463 1.68 12.12 -8.61
CA ASP A 463 0.43 12.78 -8.34
C ASP A 463 0.53 14.22 -7.79
N THR A 464 0.13 15.19 -8.56
CA THR A 464 0.35 16.62 -8.26
C THR A 464 -0.95 17.43 -8.23
N GLU A 465 -2.06 16.80 -7.91
CA GLU A 465 -3.38 17.43 -7.87
C GLU A 465 -3.53 18.59 -6.90
#